data_e9999a1c06d9d63623297fbb680fc1e0
#
_entry.id   e9999a1c06d9d63623297fbb680fc1e0
#
_cell.length_a   1.000
_cell.length_b   1.000
_cell.length_c   1.000
_cell.angle_alpha   90.00
_cell.angle_beta   90.00
_cell.angle_gamma   90.00
#
_symmetry.space_group_name_H-M   'P 1'
#
loop_
_entity.id
_entity.type
_entity.pdbx_description
1 polymer ?
#
loop_
_entity_poly.entity_id
_entity_poly.type
_entity_poly.pdbx_seq_one_letter_code
_entity_poly.pdbx_strand_id
1 'polypeptide(L)'
;MQQFIDTYDFAGKKAIVRVDFNVPLNEKMEITDDTRIRAAIPTLKKVLEKGGALIIMSHLGRPKGVTEKFSLKHILGRVEELLGAPVKFAEDCQAADAQVAALKMGECLVLENLRFYAEEEGKPRGEFATEEEKKAAKAVVKENQKEFVKKLASYADCYINDAFGTAHRAHASTALIADYFPNDKMFGYVMEGEIKAIDHVLKTPEHPVTAIVGGAKVSSKITIIEKLFDAVDNMIIGGGMVYTFKKAQGGKIGRSLCEDDQMQLALDTLKKAEEKGVKVYLSKEVVIADDFSNDANTKICLNTEIPDEWEGMDAAPSTLAMWEEVLMNSKTNLWNGPVGVFEIPAFAKGTNRIAEILAKATAENGAFTLVGGGDSVAAVTQMGYADKVSYVSTGGGAMLEYLEGKELPGIAAIRK
;
A
#
# COMPACT_ATOMS: atom_id res chain seq x y z
N MET A 1 -10.15 19.86 16.58
CA MET A 1 -10.06 18.52 17.26
C MET A 1 -10.49 17.45 16.29
N GLN A 2 -9.72 16.36 16.14
CA GLN A 2 -10.08 15.28 15.25
C GLN A 2 -11.44 14.69 15.64
N GLN A 3 -12.33 14.54 14.66
CA GLN A 3 -13.62 13.83 14.85
C GLN A 3 -13.44 12.33 14.56
N PHE A 4 -14.38 11.53 15.05
CA PHE A 4 -14.42 10.10 14.79
C PHE A 4 -15.72 9.75 14.05
N ILE A 5 -15.61 8.91 13.03
CA ILE A 5 -16.75 8.55 12.18
C ILE A 5 -17.92 7.92 12.97
N ASP A 6 -17.62 7.17 14.04
CA ASP A 6 -18.64 6.53 14.86
C ASP A 6 -19.46 7.50 15.70
N THR A 7 -18.88 8.61 16.11
CA THR A 7 -19.52 9.59 17.01
C THR A 7 -19.98 10.85 16.31
N TYR A 8 -19.55 11.08 15.07
CA TYR A 8 -19.92 12.27 14.31
C TYR A 8 -21.41 12.25 13.92
N ASP A 9 -22.05 13.39 14.01
CA ASP A 9 -23.46 13.57 13.59
C ASP A 9 -23.53 13.94 12.11
N PHE A 10 -23.93 12.98 11.27
CA PHE A 10 -24.11 13.18 9.83
C PHE A 10 -25.51 13.62 9.43
N ALA A 11 -26.48 13.66 10.37
CA ALA A 11 -27.86 13.99 10.06
C ALA A 11 -27.98 15.36 9.36
N GLY A 12 -28.57 15.35 8.16
CA GLY A 12 -28.74 16.55 7.35
C GLY A 12 -27.48 17.12 6.71
N LYS A 13 -26.34 16.43 6.80
CA LYS A 13 -25.06 16.89 6.26
C LYS A 13 -24.67 16.15 4.98
N LYS A 14 -23.96 16.85 4.10
CA LYS A 14 -23.27 16.29 2.94
C LYS A 14 -21.82 16.02 3.33
N ALA A 15 -21.39 14.77 3.25
CA ALA A 15 -20.01 14.36 3.52
C ALA A 15 -19.26 14.16 2.21
N ILE A 16 -18.14 14.86 2.02
CA ILE A 16 -17.22 14.60 0.92
C ILE A 16 -16.18 13.57 1.39
N VAL A 17 -16.14 12.44 0.70
CA VAL A 17 -15.34 11.27 1.10
C VAL A 17 -14.30 10.96 0.04
N ARG A 18 -13.01 10.95 0.41
CA ARG A 18 -11.94 10.50 -0.45
C ARG A 18 -11.71 9.01 -0.24
N VAL A 19 -12.08 8.21 -1.23
CA VAL A 19 -11.89 6.76 -1.27
C VAL A 19 -10.85 6.35 -2.30
N ASP A 20 -10.33 5.14 -2.20
CA ASP A 20 -9.44 4.56 -3.21
C ASP A 20 -10.19 3.54 -4.08
N PHE A 21 -10.83 4.01 -5.14
CA PHE A 21 -11.51 3.20 -6.15
C PHE A 21 -10.61 2.90 -7.36
N ASN A 22 -9.31 2.95 -7.18
CA ASN A 22 -8.34 2.59 -8.22
C ASN A 22 -8.29 1.07 -8.41
N VAL A 23 -9.33 0.52 -9.01
CA VAL A 23 -9.52 -0.90 -9.29
C VAL A 23 -9.03 -1.25 -10.70
N PRO A 24 -8.55 -2.50 -10.94
CA PRO A 24 -8.17 -2.94 -12.27
C PRO A 24 -9.42 -3.17 -13.13
N LEU A 25 -9.34 -2.70 -14.38
CA LEU A 25 -10.35 -2.91 -15.42
C LEU A 25 -9.74 -3.72 -16.56
N ASN A 26 -10.53 -4.64 -17.12
CA ASN A 26 -10.17 -5.36 -18.34
C ASN A 26 -10.36 -4.49 -19.60
N GLU A 27 -10.11 -5.06 -20.77
CA GLU A 27 -10.26 -4.36 -22.07
C GLU A 27 -11.71 -3.93 -22.37
N LYS A 28 -12.69 -4.57 -21.72
CA LYS A 28 -14.12 -4.22 -21.82
C LYS A 28 -14.56 -3.22 -20.76
N MET A 29 -13.63 -2.65 -20.00
CA MET A 29 -13.90 -1.73 -18.88
C MET A 29 -14.68 -2.37 -17.73
N GLU A 30 -14.61 -3.71 -17.58
CA GLU A 30 -15.21 -4.43 -16.46
C GLU A 30 -14.21 -4.57 -15.32
N ILE A 31 -14.69 -4.45 -14.08
CA ILE A 31 -13.87 -4.59 -12.87
C ILE A 31 -13.43 -6.05 -12.73
N THR A 32 -12.13 -6.29 -12.60
CA THR A 32 -11.56 -7.63 -12.37
C THR A 32 -11.26 -7.92 -10.89
N ASP A 33 -11.13 -6.87 -10.08
CA ASP A 33 -10.99 -6.95 -8.62
C ASP A 33 -11.64 -5.72 -7.97
N ASP A 34 -12.66 -5.95 -7.14
CA ASP A 34 -13.42 -4.90 -6.46
C ASP A 34 -13.05 -4.73 -4.97
N THR A 35 -11.96 -5.34 -4.51
CA THR A 35 -11.54 -5.35 -3.10
C THR A 35 -11.50 -3.95 -2.50
N ARG A 36 -10.97 -2.96 -3.22
CA ARG A 36 -10.89 -1.58 -2.75
C ARG A 36 -12.24 -0.90 -2.63
N ILE A 37 -13.17 -1.20 -3.52
CA ILE A 37 -14.55 -0.69 -3.41
C ILE A 37 -15.19 -1.27 -2.17
N ARG A 38 -15.13 -2.59 -2.00
CA ARG A 38 -15.70 -3.29 -0.82
C ARG A 38 -15.13 -2.75 0.50
N ALA A 39 -13.83 -2.47 0.54
CA ALA A 39 -13.17 -1.94 1.74
C ALA A 39 -13.73 -0.58 2.17
N ALA A 40 -14.14 0.28 1.24
CA ALA A 40 -14.68 1.60 1.53
C ALA A 40 -16.19 1.59 1.89
N ILE A 41 -16.93 0.54 1.53
CA ILE A 41 -18.38 0.46 1.74
C ILE A 41 -18.80 0.70 3.20
N PRO A 42 -18.14 0.14 4.23
CA PRO A 42 -18.53 0.40 5.62
C PRO A 42 -18.52 1.89 6.00
N THR A 43 -17.50 2.64 5.56
CA THR A 43 -17.42 4.09 5.76
C THR A 43 -18.58 4.81 5.08
N LEU A 44 -18.87 4.46 3.82
CA LEU A 44 -19.94 5.10 3.05
C LEU A 44 -21.31 4.79 3.64
N LYS A 45 -21.59 3.54 4.00
CA LYS A 45 -22.84 3.15 4.67
C LYS A 45 -23.03 3.87 5.99
N LYS A 46 -21.97 4.06 6.77
CA LYS A 46 -22.06 4.76 8.06
C LYS A 46 -22.60 6.18 7.91
N VAL A 47 -22.17 6.90 6.87
CA VAL A 47 -22.68 8.26 6.57
C VAL A 47 -24.17 8.22 6.23
N LEU A 48 -24.59 7.31 5.33
CA LEU A 48 -25.99 7.18 4.91
C LEU A 48 -26.90 6.75 6.05
N GLU A 49 -26.50 5.74 6.83
CA GLU A 49 -27.25 5.21 7.99
C GLU A 49 -27.45 6.26 9.08
N LYS A 50 -26.54 7.21 9.21
CA LYS A 50 -26.66 8.34 10.12
C LYS A 50 -27.38 9.56 9.52
N GLY A 51 -28.06 9.39 8.38
CA GLY A 51 -28.91 10.44 7.77
C GLY A 51 -28.14 11.49 6.96
N GLY A 52 -26.92 11.19 6.54
CA GLY A 52 -26.12 12.03 5.65
C GLY A 52 -26.35 11.75 4.17
N ALA A 53 -25.72 12.58 3.30
CA ALA A 53 -25.56 12.34 1.88
C ALA A 53 -24.07 12.24 1.53
N LEU A 54 -23.74 11.49 0.49
CA LEU A 54 -22.37 11.23 0.07
C LEU A 54 -21.99 11.98 -1.18
N ILE A 55 -20.81 12.60 -1.16
CA ILE A 55 -20.09 13.08 -2.34
C ILE A 55 -18.77 12.32 -2.37
N ILE A 56 -18.60 11.42 -3.33
CA ILE A 56 -17.44 10.54 -3.41
C ILE A 56 -16.40 11.10 -4.35
N MET A 57 -15.17 11.19 -3.88
CA MET A 57 -13.98 11.54 -4.64
C MET A 57 -13.04 10.34 -4.74
N SER A 58 -12.56 10.05 -5.93
CA SER A 58 -11.53 9.03 -6.14
C SER A 58 -10.70 9.30 -7.38
N HIS A 59 -9.68 8.46 -7.57
CA HIS A 59 -8.91 8.39 -8.81
C HIS A 59 -9.00 6.98 -9.40
N LEU A 60 -8.74 6.89 -10.69
CA LEU A 60 -8.59 5.64 -11.43
C LEU A 60 -7.39 5.77 -12.38
N GLY A 61 -6.44 4.88 -12.26
CA GLY A 61 -5.23 4.87 -13.09
C GLY A 61 -4.32 6.09 -12.91
N ARG A 62 -3.57 6.39 -13.96
CA ARG A 62 -2.64 7.52 -14.04
C ARG A 62 -2.84 8.31 -15.34
N PRO A 63 -4.02 8.85 -15.61
CA PRO A 63 -4.28 9.61 -16.81
C PRO A 63 -3.49 10.93 -16.85
N LYS A 64 -3.16 11.39 -18.05
CA LYS A 64 -2.56 12.71 -18.27
C LYS A 64 -3.59 13.79 -18.67
N GLY A 65 -4.86 13.49 -18.57
CA GLY A 65 -6.01 14.31 -18.94
C GLY A 65 -7.27 13.47 -19.00
N VAL A 66 -8.36 14.03 -19.46
CA VAL A 66 -9.62 13.33 -19.64
C VAL A 66 -9.45 12.16 -20.61
N THR A 67 -9.73 10.96 -20.15
CA THR A 67 -9.56 9.71 -20.91
C THR A 67 -10.68 8.74 -20.55
N GLU A 68 -11.47 8.34 -21.53
CA GLU A 68 -12.63 7.46 -21.35
C GLU A 68 -12.29 6.20 -20.55
N LYS A 69 -11.15 5.56 -20.84
CA LYS A 69 -10.67 4.35 -20.15
C LYS A 69 -10.57 4.55 -18.63
N PHE A 70 -10.31 5.74 -18.16
CA PHE A 70 -10.10 6.05 -16.75
C PHE A 70 -11.25 6.83 -16.12
N SER A 71 -12.42 6.89 -16.78
CA SER A 71 -13.61 7.47 -16.20
C SER A 71 -14.15 6.64 -15.06
N LEU A 72 -14.52 7.25 -13.95
CA LEU A 72 -15.15 6.57 -12.82
C LEU A 72 -16.58 6.08 -13.16
N LYS A 73 -17.14 6.46 -14.29
CA LYS A 73 -18.45 5.95 -14.71
C LYS A 73 -18.48 4.42 -14.86
N HIS A 74 -17.34 3.79 -15.17
CA HIS A 74 -17.24 2.34 -15.32
C HIS A 74 -17.48 1.56 -14.02
N ILE A 75 -17.31 2.21 -12.87
CA ILE A 75 -17.47 1.54 -11.57
C ILE A 75 -18.80 1.83 -10.86
N LEU A 76 -19.60 2.76 -11.37
CA LEU A 76 -20.82 3.24 -10.69
C LEU A 76 -21.79 2.13 -10.37
N GLY A 77 -22.07 1.22 -11.32
CA GLY A 77 -22.98 0.10 -11.12
C GLY A 77 -22.55 -0.81 -9.97
N ARG A 78 -21.22 -1.04 -9.84
CA ARG A 78 -20.71 -1.86 -8.74
C ARG A 78 -20.78 -1.14 -7.39
N VAL A 79 -20.52 0.17 -7.37
CA VAL A 79 -20.67 0.98 -6.16
C VAL A 79 -22.13 1.00 -5.73
N GLU A 80 -23.08 1.21 -6.64
CA GLU A 80 -24.53 1.21 -6.37
C GLU A 80 -25.00 -0.14 -5.77
N GLU A 81 -24.58 -1.24 -6.40
CA GLU A 81 -24.89 -2.60 -5.93
C GLU A 81 -24.41 -2.84 -4.50
N LEU A 82 -23.15 -2.52 -4.19
CA LEU A 82 -22.54 -2.76 -2.90
C LEU A 82 -23.05 -1.78 -1.82
N LEU A 83 -23.30 -0.54 -2.20
CA LEU A 83 -23.81 0.49 -1.30
C LEU A 83 -25.28 0.26 -0.94
N GLY A 84 -26.07 -0.26 -1.89
CA GLY A 84 -27.52 -0.46 -1.75
C GLY A 84 -28.29 0.85 -1.76
N ALA A 85 -27.75 1.90 -2.39
CA ALA A 85 -28.36 3.22 -2.53
C ALA A 85 -28.07 3.80 -3.93
N PRO A 86 -28.99 4.64 -4.48
CA PRO A 86 -28.79 5.24 -5.81
C PRO A 86 -27.50 6.05 -5.90
N VAL A 87 -26.76 5.84 -6.97
CA VAL A 87 -25.49 6.52 -7.26
C VAL A 87 -25.65 7.41 -8.47
N LYS A 88 -25.52 8.72 -8.26
CA LYS A 88 -25.48 9.75 -9.31
C LYS A 88 -24.03 10.03 -9.72
N PHE A 89 -23.83 10.64 -10.87
CA PHE A 89 -22.50 10.93 -11.40
C PHE A 89 -22.39 12.37 -11.87
N ALA A 90 -21.30 13.05 -11.52
CA ALA A 90 -20.92 14.35 -12.02
C ALA A 90 -19.69 14.23 -12.93
N GLU A 91 -19.86 14.49 -14.22
CA GLU A 91 -18.80 14.34 -15.23
C GLU A 91 -17.67 15.38 -15.11
N ASP A 92 -17.87 16.43 -14.33
CA ASP A 92 -16.85 17.45 -14.03
C ASP A 92 -16.84 17.77 -12.54
N CYS A 93 -15.70 17.55 -11.90
CA CYS A 93 -15.50 17.84 -10.48
C CYS A 93 -15.68 19.32 -10.15
N GLN A 94 -15.45 20.23 -11.10
CA GLN A 94 -15.52 21.67 -10.86
C GLN A 94 -16.88 22.27 -11.21
N ALA A 95 -17.76 21.53 -11.85
CA ALA A 95 -19.08 21.98 -12.32
C ALA A 95 -20.25 21.14 -11.75
N ALA A 96 -20.09 20.57 -10.56
CA ALA A 96 -21.10 19.70 -9.94
C ALA A 96 -22.13 20.45 -9.08
N ASP A 97 -22.16 21.78 -9.06
CA ASP A 97 -23.00 22.59 -8.16
C ASP A 97 -24.49 22.23 -8.23
N ALA A 98 -25.02 22.07 -9.43
CA ALA A 98 -26.44 21.73 -9.61
C ALA A 98 -26.77 20.33 -9.06
N GLN A 99 -25.89 19.32 -9.31
CA GLN A 99 -26.07 17.97 -8.80
C GLN A 99 -25.93 17.93 -7.27
N VAL A 100 -24.98 18.69 -6.72
CA VAL A 100 -24.77 18.81 -5.26
C VAL A 100 -25.96 19.49 -4.59
N ALA A 101 -26.50 20.55 -5.21
CA ALA A 101 -27.70 21.26 -4.69
C ALA A 101 -28.93 20.34 -4.69
N ALA A 102 -29.07 19.50 -5.72
CA ALA A 102 -30.18 18.56 -5.86
C ALA A 102 -30.02 17.25 -5.04
N LEU A 103 -28.83 17.02 -4.45
CA LEU A 103 -28.52 15.81 -3.70
C LEU A 103 -29.30 15.76 -2.38
N LYS A 104 -30.10 14.70 -2.18
CA LYS A 104 -30.90 14.49 -0.98
C LYS A 104 -30.16 13.63 0.04
N MET A 105 -30.53 13.73 1.30
CA MET A 105 -30.05 12.81 2.34
C MET A 105 -30.38 11.37 1.97
N GLY A 106 -29.42 10.47 2.19
CA GLY A 106 -29.52 9.07 1.78
C GLY A 106 -29.07 8.79 0.34
N GLU A 107 -28.72 9.82 -0.44
CA GLU A 107 -28.24 9.68 -1.83
C GLU A 107 -26.71 9.80 -1.91
N CYS A 108 -26.17 9.31 -3.02
CA CYS A 108 -24.74 9.34 -3.33
C CYS A 108 -24.48 10.01 -4.68
N LEU A 109 -23.49 10.90 -4.73
CA LEU A 109 -22.95 11.53 -5.93
C LEU A 109 -21.47 11.16 -6.05
N VAL A 110 -21.06 10.52 -7.14
CA VAL A 110 -19.66 10.29 -7.46
C VAL A 110 -19.18 11.39 -8.41
N LEU A 111 -18.09 12.05 -8.05
CA LEU A 111 -17.40 12.98 -8.93
C LEU A 111 -16.49 12.21 -9.91
N GLU A 112 -16.26 12.77 -11.10
CA GLU A 112 -15.35 12.18 -12.08
C GLU A 112 -13.90 12.08 -11.55
N ASN A 113 -13.08 11.30 -12.20
CA ASN A 113 -11.71 11.01 -11.83
C ASN A 113 -10.88 12.27 -11.54
N LEU A 114 -10.50 12.44 -10.29
CA LEU A 114 -9.71 13.59 -9.83
C LEU A 114 -8.40 13.75 -10.60
N ARG A 115 -7.80 12.68 -11.09
CA ARG A 115 -6.55 12.72 -11.87
C ARG A 115 -6.73 13.17 -13.31
N PHE A 116 -7.95 13.49 -13.74
CA PHE A 116 -8.12 14.23 -14.97
C PHE A 116 -7.61 15.66 -14.86
N TYR A 117 -7.54 16.19 -13.64
CA TYR A 117 -7.08 17.55 -13.32
C TYR A 117 -5.63 17.55 -12.83
N ALA A 118 -4.78 18.41 -13.43
CA ALA A 118 -3.39 18.58 -12.97
C ALA A 118 -3.32 19.14 -11.55
N GLU A 119 -4.35 19.88 -11.17
CA GLU A 119 -4.56 20.51 -9.87
C GLU A 119 -4.66 19.48 -8.73
N GLU A 120 -5.18 18.27 -9.00
CA GLU A 120 -5.21 17.21 -7.99
C GLU A 120 -3.80 16.90 -7.47
N GLU A 121 -2.84 16.73 -8.36
CA GLU A 121 -1.47 16.41 -8.00
C GLU A 121 -0.60 17.67 -7.75
N GLY A 122 -1.06 18.84 -8.18
CA GLY A 122 -0.32 20.10 -8.11
C GLY A 122 0.97 20.07 -8.96
N LYS A 123 0.94 19.35 -10.06
CA LYS A 123 2.07 19.16 -10.97
C LYS A 123 1.68 19.52 -12.39
N PRO A 124 2.50 20.32 -13.10
CA PRO A 124 2.25 20.64 -14.49
C PRO A 124 2.40 19.38 -15.35
N ARG A 125 1.66 19.36 -16.47
CA ARG A 125 1.68 18.28 -17.46
C ARG A 125 2.25 18.79 -18.77
N GLY A 126 2.83 17.90 -19.56
CA GLY A 126 3.45 18.21 -20.84
C GLY A 126 4.98 18.21 -20.78
N GLU A 127 5.58 18.57 -21.92
CA GLU A 127 7.02 18.74 -22.08
C GLU A 127 7.37 20.22 -21.94
N PHE A 128 8.50 20.50 -21.32
CA PHE A 128 9.01 21.85 -21.09
C PHE A 128 10.40 21.94 -21.70
N ALA A 129 10.66 23.00 -22.47
CA ALA A 129 11.95 23.21 -23.12
C ALA A 129 13.03 23.62 -22.11
N THR A 130 12.63 24.28 -21.01
CA THR A 130 13.57 24.74 -19.97
C THR A 130 13.03 24.46 -18.57
N GLU A 131 13.92 24.45 -17.57
CA GLU A 131 13.52 24.34 -16.15
C GLU A 131 12.76 25.58 -15.67
N GLU A 132 13.04 26.79 -16.25
CA GLU A 132 12.28 28.01 -15.98
C GLU A 132 10.83 27.89 -16.41
N GLU A 133 10.57 27.38 -17.63
CA GLU A 133 9.21 27.13 -18.13
C GLU A 133 8.48 26.14 -17.25
N LYS A 134 9.14 25.05 -16.87
CA LYS A 134 8.57 24.05 -15.96
C LYS A 134 8.23 24.63 -14.59
N LYS A 135 9.10 25.48 -14.04
CA LYS A 135 8.89 26.17 -12.77
C LYS A 135 7.72 27.13 -12.85
N ALA A 136 7.62 27.91 -13.94
CA ALA A 136 6.49 28.81 -14.17
C ALA A 136 5.17 28.05 -14.28
N ALA A 137 5.13 26.97 -15.09
CA ALA A 137 3.96 26.12 -15.21
C ALA A 137 3.56 25.48 -13.87
N LYS A 138 4.53 25.08 -13.05
CA LYS A 138 4.25 24.56 -11.71
C LYS A 138 3.61 25.62 -10.80
N ALA A 139 4.06 26.87 -10.86
CA ALA A 139 3.48 27.96 -10.09
C ALA A 139 2.02 28.19 -10.46
N VAL A 140 1.69 28.18 -11.76
CA VAL A 140 0.31 28.32 -12.26
C VAL A 140 -0.57 27.18 -11.76
N VAL A 141 -0.12 25.92 -11.91
CA VAL A 141 -0.90 24.76 -11.44
C VAL A 141 -1.09 24.81 -9.92
N LYS A 142 -0.11 25.29 -9.16
CA LYS A 142 -0.23 25.44 -7.70
C LYS A 142 -1.26 26.51 -7.30
N GLU A 143 -1.37 27.59 -8.05
CA GLU A 143 -2.40 28.59 -7.80
C GLU A 143 -3.79 28.05 -8.15
N ASN A 144 -3.94 27.43 -9.32
CA ASN A 144 -5.18 26.77 -9.73
C ASN A 144 -5.58 25.65 -8.75
N GLN A 145 -4.60 24.94 -8.15
CA GLN A 145 -4.85 23.92 -7.13
C GLN A 145 -5.63 24.47 -5.94
N LYS A 146 -5.36 25.70 -5.51
CA LYS A 146 -6.09 26.33 -4.39
C LYS A 146 -7.57 26.51 -4.73
N GLU A 147 -7.86 27.00 -5.93
CA GLU A 147 -9.24 27.19 -6.40
C GLU A 147 -9.95 25.82 -6.56
N PHE A 148 -9.25 24.82 -7.09
CA PHE A 148 -9.76 23.45 -7.21
C PHE A 148 -10.14 22.86 -5.86
N VAL A 149 -9.25 22.96 -4.86
CA VAL A 149 -9.50 22.49 -3.49
C VAL A 149 -10.69 23.23 -2.87
N LYS A 150 -10.73 24.55 -2.99
CA LYS A 150 -11.82 25.39 -2.48
C LYS A 150 -13.16 25.00 -3.11
N LYS A 151 -13.16 24.71 -4.41
CA LYS A 151 -14.34 24.25 -5.14
C LYS A 151 -14.85 22.92 -4.59
N LEU A 152 -13.98 21.92 -4.49
CA LEU A 152 -14.34 20.60 -3.91
C LEU A 152 -14.89 20.75 -2.49
N ALA A 153 -14.21 21.53 -1.65
CA ALA A 153 -14.63 21.76 -0.26
C ALA A 153 -16.00 22.43 -0.17
N SER A 154 -16.36 23.32 -1.13
CA SER A 154 -17.64 24.01 -1.15
C SER A 154 -18.86 23.12 -1.32
N TYR A 155 -18.68 21.88 -1.71
CA TYR A 155 -19.75 20.90 -1.93
C TYR A 155 -20.28 20.24 -0.66
N ALA A 156 -19.56 20.33 0.45
CA ALA A 156 -19.86 19.50 1.62
C ALA A 156 -19.73 20.24 2.95
N ASP A 157 -20.32 19.65 3.98
CA ASP A 157 -20.30 20.13 5.35
C ASP A 157 -19.18 19.48 6.18
N CYS A 158 -18.69 18.30 5.76
CA CYS A 158 -17.60 17.59 6.43
C CYS A 158 -16.77 16.77 5.43
N TYR A 159 -15.54 16.44 5.83
CA TYR A 159 -14.56 15.71 5.03
C TYR A 159 -14.12 14.40 5.69
N ILE A 160 -14.11 13.32 4.92
CA ILE A 160 -13.63 12.02 5.34
C ILE A 160 -12.49 11.58 4.42
N ASN A 161 -11.31 11.30 5.00
CA ASN A 161 -10.24 10.62 4.27
C ASN A 161 -10.28 9.13 4.54
N ASP A 162 -10.53 8.35 3.50
CA ASP A 162 -10.61 6.87 3.56
C ASP A 162 -9.73 6.19 2.49
N ALA A 163 -8.66 6.88 2.08
CA ALA A 163 -7.77 6.45 1.00
C ALA A 163 -6.31 6.35 1.48
N PHE A 164 -5.99 5.32 2.25
CA PHE A 164 -4.65 5.14 2.81
C PHE A 164 -3.58 4.99 1.73
N GLY A 165 -3.85 4.29 0.62
CA GLY A 165 -2.91 4.12 -0.48
C GLY A 165 -2.39 5.42 -1.11
N THR A 166 -3.10 6.54 -0.92
CA THR A 166 -2.70 7.87 -1.39
C THR A 166 -2.29 8.83 -0.28
N ALA A 167 -2.31 8.40 0.97
CA ALA A 167 -2.05 9.25 2.14
C ALA A 167 -0.62 9.83 2.20
N HIS A 168 0.34 9.19 1.51
CA HIS A 168 1.73 9.64 1.38
C HIS A 168 1.91 10.82 0.40
N ARG A 169 0.83 11.30 -0.24
CA ARG A 169 0.86 12.37 -1.22
C ARG A 169 0.07 13.59 -0.74
N ALA A 170 0.68 14.77 -0.79
CA ALA A 170 0.02 16.03 -0.49
C ALA A 170 -0.82 16.51 -1.69
N HIS A 171 -1.80 15.69 -2.11
CA HIS A 171 -2.72 16.03 -3.19
C HIS A 171 -3.88 16.91 -2.71
N ALA A 172 -4.60 17.53 -3.65
CA ALA A 172 -5.76 18.39 -3.36
C ALA A 172 -6.79 17.66 -2.48
N SER A 173 -7.20 16.46 -2.89
CA SER A 173 -8.27 15.69 -2.24
C SER A 173 -7.85 14.88 -1.02
N THR A 174 -6.55 14.64 -0.82
CA THR A 174 -6.04 13.79 0.28
C THR A 174 -5.48 14.58 1.45
N ALA A 175 -5.02 15.80 1.21
CA ALA A 175 -4.39 16.61 2.25
C ALA A 175 -4.92 18.05 2.29
N LEU A 176 -4.86 18.78 1.15
CA LEU A 176 -5.14 20.21 1.16
C LEU A 176 -6.61 20.55 1.47
N ILE A 177 -7.54 19.71 1.07
CA ILE A 177 -8.98 19.89 1.34
C ILE A 177 -9.31 19.91 2.82
N ALA A 178 -8.53 19.19 3.66
CA ALA A 178 -8.76 19.10 5.09
C ALA A 178 -8.65 20.47 5.81
N ASP A 179 -7.92 21.42 5.24
CA ASP A 179 -7.77 22.77 5.81
C ASP A 179 -9.08 23.57 5.76
N TYR A 180 -10.01 23.19 4.87
CA TYR A 180 -11.34 23.81 4.75
C TYR A 180 -12.37 23.26 5.75
N PHE A 181 -12.01 22.19 6.49
CA PHE A 181 -12.84 21.53 7.50
C PHE A 181 -12.13 21.48 8.86
N PRO A 182 -11.91 22.62 9.51
CA PRO A 182 -11.07 22.67 10.73
C PRO A 182 -11.60 21.81 11.88
N ASN A 183 -12.94 21.65 11.97
CA ASN A 183 -13.61 20.90 13.04
C ASN A 183 -14.43 19.70 12.53
N ASP A 184 -14.63 19.57 11.24
CA ASP A 184 -15.52 18.59 10.61
C ASP A 184 -14.76 17.68 9.64
N LYS A 185 -13.63 17.14 10.11
CA LYS A 185 -12.78 16.21 9.36
C LYS A 185 -12.43 14.98 10.19
N MET A 186 -12.37 13.84 9.52
CA MET A 186 -12.11 12.55 10.16
C MET A 186 -11.52 11.52 9.20
N PHE A 187 -10.99 10.44 9.77
CA PHE A 187 -10.67 9.24 9.02
C PHE A 187 -11.90 8.38 8.80
N GLY A 188 -11.95 7.68 7.66
CA GLY A 188 -12.83 6.54 7.48
C GLY A 188 -12.23 5.25 8.04
N TYR A 189 -12.98 4.15 7.98
CA TYR A 189 -12.56 2.88 8.57
C TYR A 189 -11.35 2.26 7.92
N VAL A 190 -11.13 2.45 6.60
CA VAL A 190 -9.93 1.97 5.91
C VAL A 190 -8.69 2.68 6.47
N MET A 191 -8.73 4.01 6.57
CA MET A 191 -7.63 4.79 7.13
C MET A 191 -7.34 4.42 8.58
N GLU A 192 -8.38 4.32 9.41
CA GLU A 192 -8.22 3.93 10.82
C GLU A 192 -7.66 2.52 10.96
N GLY A 193 -8.14 1.57 10.17
CA GLY A 193 -7.69 0.18 10.18
C GLY A 193 -6.21 0.06 9.82
N GLU A 194 -5.79 0.71 8.73
CA GLU A 194 -4.39 0.75 8.28
C GLU A 194 -3.47 1.35 9.35
N ILE A 195 -3.84 2.53 9.87
CA ILE A 195 -3.06 3.20 10.92
C ILE A 195 -2.95 2.31 12.17
N LYS A 196 -4.05 1.75 12.64
CA LYS A 196 -4.06 0.87 13.82
C LYS A 196 -3.21 -0.37 13.62
N ALA A 197 -3.31 -1.03 12.46
CA ALA A 197 -2.54 -2.24 12.17
C ALA A 197 -1.03 -1.97 12.13
N ILE A 198 -0.60 -0.88 11.50
CA ILE A 198 0.81 -0.53 11.42
C ILE A 198 1.32 -0.02 12.76
N ASP A 199 0.57 0.82 13.46
CA ASP A 199 0.92 1.30 14.81
C ASP A 199 1.01 0.15 15.81
N HIS A 200 0.19 -0.89 15.68
CA HIS A 200 0.31 -2.09 16.51
C HIS A 200 1.70 -2.71 16.37
N VAL A 201 2.20 -2.87 15.15
CA VAL A 201 3.55 -3.42 14.91
C VAL A 201 4.65 -2.48 15.41
N LEU A 202 4.51 -1.16 15.20
CA LEU A 202 5.59 -0.20 15.46
C LEU A 202 5.64 0.30 16.92
N LYS A 203 4.48 0.42 17.58
CA LYS A 203 4.36 1.14 18.86
C LYS A 203 3.94 0.26 20.02
N THR A 204 3.10 -0.73 19.78
CA THR A 204 2.50 -1.56 20.84
C THR A 204 2.47 -3.05 20.49
N PRO A 205 3.53 -3.64 19.91
CA PRO A 205 3.50 -5.04 19.53
C PRO A 205 3.58 -5.95 20.76
N GLU A 206 3.03 -7.14 20.60
CA GLU A 206 3.37 -8.27 21.50
C GLU A 206 4.64 -8.93 20.99
N HIS A 207 5.63 -9.11 21.87
CA HIS A 207 6.92 -9.74 21.57
C HIS A 207 6.89 -11.27 21.73
N PRO A 208 7.69 -12.04 20.97
CA PRO A 208 8.65 -11.58 19.96
C PRO A 208 7.99 -11.03 18.69
N VAL A 209 8.61 -10.01 18.11
CA VAL A 209 8.21 -9.40 16.83
C VAL A 209 9.16 -9.83 15.73
N THR A 210 8.62 -10.37 14.64
CA THR A 210 9.41 -10.74 13.45
C THR A 210 8.93 -9.97 12.24
N ALA A 211 9.87 -9.29 11.55
CA ALA A 211 9.62 -8.73 10.23
C ALA A 211 10.24 -9.58 9.14
N ILE A 212 9.49 -9.81 8.07
CA ILE A 212 9.98 -10.41 6.81
C ILE A 212 10.04 -9.29 5.79
N VAL A 213 11.25 -8.99 5.31
CA VAL A 213 11.48 -8.02 4.24
C VAL A 213 12.08 -8.74 3.05
N GLY A 214 11.30 -8.82 1.98
CA GLY A 214 11.70 -9.41 0.71
C GLY A 214 11.89 -8.35 -0.37
N GLY A 215 12.44 -8.77 -1.49
CA GLY A 215 12.61 -7.92 -2.66
C GLY A 215 13.96 -8.12 -3.37
N ALA A 216 14.13 -7.42 -4.49
CA ALA A 216 15.30 -7.61 -5.36
C ALA A 216 16.55 -6.85 -4.90
N LYS A 217 16.40 -5.64 -4.32
CA LYS A 217 17.51 -4.69 -4.10
C LYS A 217 17.59 -4.19 -2.67
N VAL A 218 18.80 -4.23 -2.09
CA VAL A 218 19.11 -3.65 -0.77
C VAL A 218 18.82 -2.16 -0.74
N SER A 219 19.30 -1.43 -1.76
CA SER A 219 19.16 0.03 -1.88
C SER A 219 17.72 0.52 -1.77
N SER A 220 16.76 -0.29 -2.21
CA SER A 220 15.33 0.05 -2.18
C SER A 220 14.65 -0.26 -0.84
N LYS A 221 15.28 -1.04 0.04
CA LYS A 221 14.69 -1.54 1.28
C LYS A 221 15.45 -1.14 2.55
N ILE A 222 16.64 -0.58 2.41
CA ILE A 222 17.51 -0.32 3.55
C ILE A 222 16.87 0.59 4.60
N THR A 223 16.16 1.64 4.17
CA THR A 223 15.53 2.60 5.08
C THR A 223 14.48 1.92 5.95
N ILE A 224 13.64 1.07 5.37
CA ILE A 224 12.62 0.33 6.14
C ILE A 224 13.26 -0.74 7.04
N ILE A 225 14.29 -1.46 6.53
CA ILE A 225 15.01 -2.48 7.32
C ILE A 225 15.60 -1.85 8.58
N GLU A 226 16.35 -0.76 8.42
CA GLU A 226 16.98 -0.07 9.56
C GLU A 226 15.98 0.53 10.54
N LYS A 227 14.87 1.07 10.02
CA LYS A 227 13.82 1.63 10.88
C LYS A 227 13.12 0.55 11.70
N LEU A 228 12.88 -0.61 11.10
CA LEU A 228 12.24 -1.73 11.81
C LEU A 228 13.11 -2.32 12.93
N PHE A 229 14.44 -2.11 12.93
CA PHE A 229 15.30 -2.58 14.03
C PHE A 229 14.93 -1.98 15.39
N ASP A 230 14.21 -0.85 15.42
CA ASP A 230 13.73 -0.26 16.68
C ASP A 230 12.47 -0.97 17.22
N ALA A 231 11.81 -1.81 16.41
CA ALA A 231 10.52 -2.41 16.75
C ALA A 231 10.52 -3.94 16.76
N VAL A 232 11.55 -4.60 16.18
CA VAL A 232 11.54 -6.06 15.98
C VAL A 232 12.63 -6.78 16.81
N ASP A 233 12.36 -8.02 17.16
CA ASP A 233 13.34 -8.92 17.76
C ASP A 233 14.07 -9.75 16.70
N ASN A 234 13.36 -10.07 15.61
CA ASN A 234 13.87 -10.87 14.52
C ASN A 234 13.60 -10.21 13.18
N MET A 235 14.53 -10.31 12.24
CA MET A 235 14.43 -9.85 10.88
C MET A 235 14.75 -10.98 9.91
N ILE A 236 13.80 -11.37 9.09
CA ILE A 236 14.01 -12.29 7.96
C ILE A 236 14.23 -11.42 6.70
N ILE A 237 15.36 -11.60 6.04
CA ILE A 237 15.67 -10.95 4.77
C ILE A 237 15.68 -12.00 3.67
N GLY A 238 14.79 -11.82 2.68
CA GLY A 238 14.61 -12.75 1.56
C GLY A 238 14.63 -12.06 0.21
N GLY A 239 14.40 -12.85 -0.84
CA GLY A 239 14.43 -12.36 -2.22
C GLY A 239 15.84 -12.10 -2.74
N GLY A 240 15.94 -11.43 -3.90
CA GLY A 240 17.21 -11.19 -4.59
C GLY A 240 18.24 -10.40 -3.80
N MET A 241 17.81 -9.51 -2.90
CA MET A 241 18.74 -8.72 -2.10
C MET A 241 19.62 -9.57 -1.17
N VAL A 242 19.23 -10.79 -0.83
CA VAL A 242 20.02 -11.67 0.05
C VAL A 242 21.39 -11.97 -0.54
N TYR A 243 21.53 -12.01 -1.87
CA TYR A 243 22.79 -12.31 -2.54
C TYR A 243 23.80 -11.18 -2.42
N THR A 244 23.37 -9.93 -2.33
CA THR A 244 24.25 -8.80 -1.99
C THR A 244 24.83 -8.97 -0.58
N PHE A 245 24.03 -9.37 0.41
CA PHE A 245 24.52 -9.70 1.77
C PHE A 245 25.51 -10.86 1.73
N LYS A 246 25.21 -11.93 0.99
CA LYS A 246 26.06 -13.12 0.94
C LYS A 246 27.39 -12.90 0.24
N LYS A 247 27.38 -12.15 -0.86
CA LYS A 247 28.63 -11.74 -1.54
C LYS A 247 29.47 -10.83 -0.64
N ALA A 248 28.87 -9.89 0.08
CA ALA A 248 29.54 -9.04 1.04
C ALA A 248 30.21 -9.83 2.17
N GLN A 249 29.65 -10.97 2.56
CA GLN A 249 30.21 -11.91 3.52
C GLN A 249 31.26 -12.87 2.93
N GLY A 250 31.61 -12.72 1.64
CA GLY A 250 32.61 -13.55 0.95
C GLY A 250 32.07 -14.81 0.27
N GLY A 251 30.74 -14.95 0.17
CA GLY A 251 30.11 -16.08 -0.51
C GLY A 251 30.18 -15.97 -2.03
N LYS A 252 30.09 -17.13 -2.71
CA LYS A 252 29.95 -17.26 -4.15
C LYS A 252 28.48 -17.30 -4.51
N ILE A 253 28.03 -16.35 -5.32
CA ILE A 253 26.60 -16.17 -5.65
C ILE A 253 26.25 -16.46 -7.11
N GLY A 254 27.21 -16.96 -7.91
CA GLY A 254 27.03 -17.22 -9.35
C GLY A 254 26.60 -15.96 -10.09
N ARG A 255 25.58 -16.10 -10.96
CA ARG A 255 24.96 -14.99 -11.69
C ARG A 255 23.82 -14.30 -10.93
N SER A 256 23.63 -14.61 -9.64
CA SER A 256 22.54 -14.05 -8.85
C SER A 256 22.58 -12.52 -8.83
N LEU A 257 21.41 -11.92 -8.73
CA LEU A 257 21.28 -10.46 -8.63
C LEU A 257 22.12 -9.89 -7.48
N CYS A 258 22.94 -8.90 -7.74
CA CYS A 258 23.79 -8.26 -6.74
C CYS A 258 23.95 -6.76 -7.02
N GLU A 259 23.92 -5.97 -5.97
CA GLU A 259 24.31 -4.56 -5.99
C GLU A 259 25.72 -4.43 -5.41
N ASP A 260 26.74 -4.54 -6.27
CA ASP A 260 28.16 -4.56 -5.83
C ASP A 260 28.58 -3.28 -5.09
N ASP A 261 28.00 -2.15 -5.44
CA ASP A 261 28.19 -0.85 -4.79
C ASP A 261 27.49 -0.75 -3.42
N GLN A 262 26.61 -1.69 -3.08
CA GLN A 262 25.88 -1.73 -1.81
C GLN A 262 26.41 -2.80 -0.83
N MET A 263 27.49 -3.49 -1.15
CA MET A 263 28.03 -4.55 -0.27
C MET A 263 28.46 -4.02 1.09
N GLN A 264 29.09 -2.86 1.17
CA GLN A 264 29.46 -2.26 2.45
C GLN A 264 28.22 -1.87 3.26
N LEU A 265 27.20 -1.32 2.61
CA LEU A 265 25.93 -1.00 3.25
C LEU A 265 25.25 -2.26 3.83
N ALA A 266 25.31 -3.40 3.12
CA ALA A 266 24.80 -4.66 3.61
C ALA A 266 25.52 -5.12 4.90
N LEU A 267 26.85 -5.03 4.95
CA LEU A 267 27.62 -5.37 6.16
C LEU A 267 27.31 -4.42 7.32
N ASP A 268 27.23 -3.12 7.06
CA ASP A 268 26.89 -2.11 8.07
C ASP A 268 25.49 -2.34 8.64
N THR A 269 24.55 -2.77 7.79
CA THR A 269 23.19 -3.12 8.20
C THR A 269 23.17 -4.32 9.14
N LEU A 270 23.94 -5.38 8.85
CA LEU A 270 24.03 -6.54 9.76
C LEU A 270 24.65 -6.17 11.10
N LYS A 271 25.69 -5.34 11.09
CA LYS A 271 26.32 -4.81 12.32
C LYS A 271 25.34 -3.98 13.13
N LYS A 272 24.58 -3.11 12.48
CA LYS A 272 23.55 -2.28 13.14
C LYS A 272 22.44 -3.13 13.76
N ALA A 273 22.02 -4.22 13.11
CA ALA A 273 21.08 -5.16 13.67
C ALA A 273 21.63 -5.80 14.96
N GLU A 274 22.89 -6.24 14.94
CA GLU A 274 23.57 -6.83 16.11
C GLU A 274 23.65 -5.81 17.26
N GLU A 275 24.05 -4.57 16.99
CA GLU A 275 24.10 -3.48 17.98
C GLU A 275 22.72 -3.18 18.61
N LYS A 276 21.64 -3.40 17.86
CA LYS A 276 20.25 -3.23 18.31
C LYS A 276 19.69 -4.51 18.96
N GLY A 277 20.44 -5.60 18.99
CA GLY A 277 19.99 -6.89 19.55
C GLY A 277 18.99 -7.63 18.64
N VAL A 278 18.89 -7.26 17.37
CA VAL A 278 17.99 -7.88 16.40
C VAL A 278 18.68 -9.07 15.74
N LYS A 279 18.01 -10.24 15.77
CA LYS A 279 18.49 -11.45 15.09
C LYS A 279 18.11 -11.43 13.61
N VAL A 280 19.11 -11.43 12.72
CA VAL A 280 18.87 -11.45 11.27
C VAL A 280 18.99 -12.89 10.74
N TYR A 281 17.97 -13.30 9.98
CA TYR A 281 17.87 -14.61 9.35
C TYR A 281 17.91 -14.42 7.83
N LEU A 282 19.06 -14.72 7.23
CA LEU A 282 19.24 -14.82 5.79
C LEU A 282 18.95 -16.26 5.34
N SER A 283 18.62 -16.47 4.05
CA SER A 283 18.51 -17.81 3.50
C SER A 283 19.82 -18.59 3.70
N LYS A 284 19.71 -19.86 4.04
CA LYS A 284 20.85 -20.79 4.19
C LYS A 284 21.05 -21.58 2.90
N GLU A 285 20.00 -22.23 2.43
CA GLU A 285 19.93 -22.89 1.14
C GLU A 285 18.91 -22.22 0.25
N VAL A 286 19.17 -22.26 -1.04
CA VAL A 286 18.33 -21.63 -2.06
C VAL A 286 18.08 -22.58 -3.21
N VAL A 287 16.95 -22.41 -3.87
CA VAL A 287 16.67 -22.98 -5.17
C VAL A 287 17.38 -22.11 -6.20
N ILE A 288 18.24 -22.73 -6.98
CA ILE A 288 18.97 -22.07 -8.07
C ILE A 288 18.52 -22.60 -9.42
N ALA A 289 18.65 -21.78 -10.46
CA ALA A 289 18.32 -22.12 -11.82
C ALA A 289 19.45 -21.75 -12.78
N ASP A 290 19.48 -22.43 -13.92
CA ASP A 290 20.43 -22.16 -15.00
C ASP A 290 19.90 -21.11 -16.00
N ASP A 291 18.62 -20.73 -15.89
CA ASP A 291 17.98 -19.69 -16.68
C ASP A 291 16.83 -19.01 -15.92
N PHE A 292 16.52 -17.76 -16.26
CA PHE A 292 15.39 -17.00 -15.72
C PHE A 292 14.07 -17.37 -16.43
N SER A 293 13.65 -18.62 -16.26
CA SER A 293 12.53 -19.22 -16.98
C SER A 293 11.79 -20.22 -16.10
N ASN A 294 10.48 -20.39 -16.35
CA ASN A 294 9.68 -21.40 -15.66
C ASN A 294 10.13 -22.83 -15.97
N ASP A 295 10.75 -23.05 -17.11
CA ASP A 295 11.21 -24.37 -17.61
C ASP A 295 12.71 -24.61 -17.35
N ALA A 296 13.38 -23.73 -16.59
CA ALA A 296 14.79 -23.85 -16.26
C ALA A 296 15.09 -25.12 -15.44
N ASN A 297 16.29 -25.67 -15.61
CA ASN A 297 16.77 -26.68 -14.69
C ASN A 297 17.00 -26.08 -13.31
N THR A 298 16.62 -26.80 -12.25
CA THR A 298 16.74 -26.32 -10.87
C THR A 298 17.48 -27.29 -9.99
N LYS A 299 18.18 -26.78 -9.01
CA LYS A 299 18.77 -27.54 -7.91
C LYS A 299 18.83 -26.72 -6.64
N ILE A 300 19.15 -27.36 -5.52
CA ILE A 300 19.33 -26.70 -4.23
C ILE A 300 20.82 -26.69 -3.90
N CYS A 301 21.33 -25.57 -3.40
CA CYS A 301 22.66 -25.47 -2.85
C CYS A 301 22.72 -24.42 -1.71
N LEU A 302 23.86 -24.36 -1.01
CA LEU A 302 24.12 -23.26 -0.08
C LEU A 302 24.16 -21.94 -0.85
N ASN A 303 23.57 -20.90 -0.29
CA ASN A 303 23.53 -19.57 -0.93
C ASN A 303 24.92 -18.86 -0.95
N THR A 304 25.94 -19.47 -0.39
CA THR A 304 27.34 -19.05 -0.43
C THR A 304 28.19 -19.86 -1.42
N GLU A 305 27.60 -20.84 -2.11
CA GLU A 305 28.30 -21.78 -3.00
C GLU A 305 27.56 -21.93 -4.35
N ILE A 306 26.90 -20.89 -4.84
CA ILE A 306 26.20 -20.92 -6.12
C ILE A 306 27.22 -20.97 -7.27
N PRO A 307 27.13 -21.98 -8.17
CA PRO A 307 28.05 -22.09 -9.30
C PRO A 307 27.90 -20.91 -10.28
N ASP A 308 28.98 -20.59 -11.02
CA ASP A 308 29.06 -19.41 -11.87
C ASP A 308 27.97 -19.30 -12.93
N GLU A 309 27.50 -20.44 -13.48
CA GLU A 309 26.43 -20.47 -14.51
C GLU A 309 25.01 -20.52 -13.94
N TRP A 310 24.85 -20.42 -12.62
CA TRP A 310 23.58 -20.53 -11.93
C TRP A 310 23.25 -19.25 -11.18
N GLU A 311 21.95 -19.03 -10.96
CA GLU A 311 21.45 -17.91 -10.16
C GLU A 311 20.42 -18.35 -9.14
N GLY A 312 20.39 -17.67 -8.00
CA GLY A 312 19.42 -17.93 -6.94
C GLY A 312 18.05 -17.38 -7.28
N MET A 313 17.02 -18.21 -7.13
CA MET A 313 15.65 -17.91 -7.55
C MET A 313 14.63 -17.91 -6.42
N ASP A 314 14.77 -18.80 -5.43
CA ASP A 314 13.80 -18.92 -4.34
C ASP A 314 14.46 -19.48 -3.07
N ALA A 315 13.79 -19.33 -1.93
CA ALA A 315 14.19 -19.96 -0.68
C ALA A 315 13.98 -21.51 -0.76
N ALA A 316 14.98 -22.27 -0.34
CA ALA A 316 14.87 -23.72 -0.30
C ALA A 316 14.03 -24.20 0.92
N PRO A 317 13.51 -25.45 0.89
CA PRO A 317 12.70 -25.99 1.98
C PRO A 317 13.35 -25.92 3.37
N SER A 318 14.67 -26.12 3.48
CA SER A 318 15.39 -26.02 4.76
C SER A 318 15.44 -24.59 5.30
N THR A 319 15.56 -23.59 4.42
CA THR A 319 15.48 -22.18 4.78
C THR A 319 14.07 -21.83 5.25
N LEU A 320 13.04 -22.30 4.54
CA LEU A 320 11.64 -22.07 4.90
C LEU A 320 11.28 -22.74 6.24
N ALA A 321 11.81 -23.92 6.52
CA ALA A 321 11.61 -24.58 7.82
C ALA A 321 12.23 -23.77 8.98
N MET A 322 13.43 -23.24 8.79
CA MET A 322 14.07 -22.33 9.77
C MET A 322 13.23 -21.05 9.98
N TRP A 323 12.73 -20.45 8.92
CA TRP A 323 11.89 -19.26 9.02
C TRP A 323 10.53 -19.56 9.65
N GLU A 324 9.93 -20.73 9.35
CA GLU A 324 8.68 -21.18 9.99
C GLU A 324 8.84 -21.27 11.51
N GLU A 325 9.92 -21.84 12.01
CA GLU A 325 10.19 -21.90 13.44
C GLU A 325 10.20 -20.51 14.09
N VAL A 326 10.88 -19.54 13.47
CA VAL A 326 10.93 -18.16 13.97
C VAL A 326 9.54 -17.51 13.95
N LEU A 327 8.81 -17.64 12.84
CA LEU A 327 7.50 -17.01 12.65
C LEU A 327 6.42 -17.61 13.56
N MET A 328 6.44 -18.94 13.76
CA MET A 328 5.50 -19.62 14.65
C MET A 328 5.75 -19.30 16.14
N ASN A 329 6.98 -18.95 16.52
CA ASN A 329 7.31 -18.54 17.88
C ASN A 329 7.12 -17.04 18.12
N SER A 330 6.75 -16.26 17.10
CA SER A 330 6.51 -14.81 17.20
C SER A 330 5.05 -14.51 17.55
N LYS A 331 4.85 -13.44 18.32
CA LYS A 331 3.51 -12.93 18.66
C LYS A 331 3.02 -11.90 17.66
N THR A 332 3.95 -11.19 17.01
CA THR A 332 3.66 -10.21 15.97
C THR A 332 4.55 -10.48 14.77
N ASN A 333 3.94 -10.61 13.60
CA ASN A 333 4.64 -10.83 12.33
C ASN A 333 4.25 -9.75 11.32
N LEU A 334 5.25 -9.12 10.71
CA LEU A 334 5.10 -8.18 9.59
C LEU A 334 5.73 -8.80 8.34
N TRP A 335 5.01 -8.81 7.23
CA TRP A 335 5.56 -9.27 5.97
C TRP A 335 5.43 -8.23 4.86
N ASN A 336 6.56 -7.88 4.24
CA ASN A 336 6.64 -6.99 3.09
C ASN A 336 7.64 -7.47 2.04
N GLY A 337 7.16 -7.90 0.90
CA GLY A 337 7.93 -8.28 -0.28
C GLY A 337 8.18 -9.78 -0.42
N PRO A 338 8.33 -10.27 -1.68
CA PRO A 338 8.49 -11.67 -1.99
C PRO A 338 9.88 -12.18 -1.57
N VAL A 339 9.96 -13.47 -1.23
CA VAL A 339 11.22 -14.13 -0.83
C VAL A 339 11.85 -14.97 -1.93
N GLY A 340 11.24 -14.98 -3.10
CA GLY A 340 11.71 -15.61 -4.34
C GLY A 340 11.23 -14.81 -5.55
N VAL A 341 11.49 -15.32 -6.76
CA VAL A 341 11.02 -14.75 -8.03
C VAL A 341 9.53 -15.12 -8.21
N PHE A 342 8.67 -14.41 -7.49
CA PHE A 342 7.25 -14.72 -7.36
C PHE A 342 6.49 -14.69 -8.70
N GLU A 343 6.95 -13.91 -9.67
CA GLU A 343 6.35 -13.76 -11.00
C GLU A 343 6.47 -15.05 -11.83
N ILE A 344 7.43 -15.93 -11.49
CA ILE A 344 7.63 -17.21 -12.17
C ILE A 344 7.08 -18.34 -11.26
N PRO A 345 6.05 -19.09 -11.69
CA PRO A 345 5.41 -20.12 -10.85
C PRO A 345 6.38 -21.14 -10.25
N ALA A 346 7.42 -21.53 -10.97
CA ALA A 346 8.45 -22.46 -10.49
C ALA A 346 9.18 -21.93 -9.24
N PHE A 347 9.29 -20.62 -9.07
CA PHE A 347 10.03 -19.92 -8.02
C PHE A 347 9.15 -19.11 -7.07
N ALA A 348 7.83 -19.36 -7.09
CA ALA A 348 6.86 -18.74 -6.20
C ALA A 348 6.63 -19.52 -4.90
N LYS A 349 7.20 -20.71 -4.77
CA LYS A 349 6.93 -21.64 -3.66
C LYS A 349 7.32 -21.07 -2.31
N GLY A 350 8.46 -20.40 -2.22
CA GLY A 350 8.92 -19.77 -0.98
C GLY A 350 7.97 -18.67 -0.52
N THR A 351 7.56 -17.78 -1.42
CA THR A 351 6.62 -16.69 -1.13
C THR A 351 5.25 -17.24 -0.72
N ASN A 352 4.74 -18.25 -1.42
CA ASN A 352 3.49 -18.90 -1.08
C ASN A 352 3.56 -19.62 0.29
N ARG A 353 4.70 -20.23 0.61
CA ARG A 353 4.90 -20.86 1.92
C ARG A 353 4.88 -19.84 3.06
N ILE A 354 5.43 -18.65 2.89
CA ILE A 354 5.34 -17.58 3.89
C ILE A 354 3.87 -17.22 4.16
N ALA A 355 3.05 -17.10 3.10
CA ALA A 355 1.61 -16.83 3.27
C ALA A 355 0.91 -17.91 4.12
N GLU A 356 1.20 -19.17 3.86
CA GLU A 356 0.68 -20.31 4.61
C GLU A 356 1.14 -20.29 6.09
N ILE A 357 2.42 -20.03 6.34
CA ILE A 357 2.98 -19.96 7.70
C ILE A 357 2.31 -18.84 8.50
N LEU A 358 2.11 -17.66 7.91
CA LEU A 358 1.46 -16.54 8.61
C LEU A 358 -0.01 -16.85 8.93
N ALA A 359 -0.75 -17.47 8.01
CA ALA A 359 -2.12 -17.91 8.27
C ALA A 359 -2.17 -18.93 9.42
N LYS A 360 -1.22 -19.86 9.45
CA LYS A 360 -1.05 -20.86 10.52
C LYS A 360 -0.69 -20.20 11.85
N ALA A 361 0.26 -19.27 11.88
CA ALA A 361 0.65 -18.54 13.09
C ALA A 361 -0.53 -17.74 13.68
N THR A 362 -1.37 -17.17 12.84
CA THR A 362 -2.60 -16.48 13.27
C THR A 362 -3.58 -17.47 13.89
N ALA A 363 -3.86 -18.57 13.21
CA ALA A 363 -4.90 -19.53 13.63
C ALA A 363 -4.49 -20.35 14.87
N GLU A 364 -3.23 -20.83 14.93
CA GLU A 364 -2.78 -21.77 15.96
C GLU A 364 -2.19 -21.07 17.18
N ASN A 365 -1.52 -19.93 16.99
CA ASN A 365 -0.77 -19.25 18.06
C ASN A 365 -1.37 -17.88 18.44
N GLY A 366 -2.44 -17.44 17.77
CA GLY A 366 -3.05 -16.14 17.98
C GLY A 366 -2.10 -14.98 17.66
N ALA A 367 -1.10 -15.21 16.80
CA ALA A 367 -0.16 -14.17 16.41
C ALA A 367 -0.84 -13.08 15.60
N PHE A 368 -0.51 -11.81 15.86
CA PHE A 368 -0.91 -10.73 14.98
C PHE A 368 -0.03 -10.74 13.72
N THR A 369 -0.66 -10.81 12.56
CA THR A 369 0.03 -10.89 11.26
C THR A 369 -0.42 -9.77 10.34
N LEU A 370 0.52 -8.90 9.96
CA LEU A 370 0.32 -7.79 9.03
C LEU A 370 1.03 -8.08 7.72
N VAL A 371 0.29 -8.11 6.63
CA VAL A 371 0.83 -8.34 5.28
C VAL A 371 0.68 -7.07 4.46
N GLY A 372 1.77 -6.62 3.83
CA GLY A 372 1.76 -5.46 2.95
C GLY A 372 2.78 -5.57 1.81
N GLY A 373 2.59 -4.74 0.79
CA GLY A 373 3.34 -4.81 -0.46
C GLY A 373 2.64 -5.65 -1.51
N GLY A 374 2.75 -5.22 -2.79
CA GLY A 374 1.97 -5.80 -3.88
C GLY A 374 2.08 -7.32 -4.00
N ASP A 375 3.29 -7.85 -4.02
CA ASP A 375 3.53 -9.28 -4.23
C ASP A 375 3.12 -10.12 -3.02
N SER A 376 3.36 -9.64 -1.80
CA SER A 376 2.94 -10.32 -0.57
C SER A 376 1.41 -10.39 -0.46
N VAL A 377 0.73 -9.28 -0.79
CA VAL A 377 -0.74 -9.22 -0.84
C VAL A 377 -1.28 -10.12 -1.94
N ALA A 378 -0.65 -10.13 -3.11
CA ALA A 378 -1.02 -11.05 -4.19
C ALA A 378 -0.88 -12.52 -3.74
N ALA A 379 0.21 -12.88 -3.08
CA ALA A 379 0.43 -14.23 -2.59
C ALA A 379 -0.64 -14.69 -1.59
N VAL A 380 -0.93 -13.92 -0.54
CA VAL A 380 -1.97 -14.30 0.45
C VAL A 380 -3.36 -14.40 -0.19
N THR A 381 -3.64 -13.55 -1.19
CA THR A 381 -4.93 -13.52 -1.88
C THR A 381 -5.07 -14.73 -2.81
N GLN A 382 -4.06 -15.01 -3.64
CA GLN A 382 -4.07 -16.14 -4.56
C GLN A 382 -4.13 -17.50 -3.83
N MET A 383 -3.49 -17.58 -2.67
CA MET A 383 -3.51 -18.78 -1.83
C MET A 383 -4.78 -18.91 -0.97
N GLY A 384 -5.70 -17.92 -1.01
CA GLY A 384 -6.92 -17.94 -0.20
C GLY A 384 -6.67 -17.76 1.30
N TYR A 385 -5.63 -17.01 1.67
CA TYR A 385 -5.26 -16.74 3.06
C TYR A 385 -5.48 -15.29 3.50
N ALA A 386 -6.01 -14.43 2.62
CA ALA A 386 -6.22 -13.01 2.93
C ALA A 386 -7.11 -12.77 4.16
N ASP A 387 -8.11 -13.63 4.38
CA ASP A 387 -9.02 -13.62 5.52
C ASP A 387 -8.51 -14.45 6.73
N LYS A 388 -7.35 -15.09 6.60
CA LYS A 388 -6.73 -15.95 7.63
C LYS A 388 -5.52 -15.32 8.31
N VAL A 389 -5.10 -14.15 7.85
CA VAL A 389 -4.13 -13.29 8.50
C VAL A 389 -4.84 -12.16 9.21
N SER A 390 -4.19 -11.49 10.17
CA SER A 390 -4.85 -10.46 10.98
C SER A 390 -5.18 -9.20 10.19
N TYR A 391 -4.32 -8.79 9.27
CA TYR A 391 -4.54 -7.61 8.43
C TYR A 391 -3.76 -7.70 7.11
N VAL A 392 -4.45 -7.38 6.02
CA VAL A 392 -3.85 -7.21 4.69
C VAL A 392 -3.93 -5.73 4.32
N SER A 393 -2.78 -5.07 4.23
CA SER A 393 -2.71 -3.65 3.90
C SER A 393 -2.97 -3.40 2.41
N THR A 394 -3.82 -2.44 2.13
CA THR A 394 -4.06 -1.92 0.78
C THR A 394 -3.14 -0.73 0.45
N GLY A 395 -2.30 -0.32 1.40
CA GLY A 395 -1.55 0.93 1.39
C GLY A 395 -0.37 1.00 0.42
N GLY A 396 0.18 -0.14 0.01
CA GLY A 396 1.31 -0.17 -0.92
C GLY A 396 2.46 0.75 -0.49
N GLY A 397 2.77 1.78 -1.30
CA GLY A 397 3.83 2.75 -1.00
C GLY A 397 3.58 3.59 0.25
N ALA A 398 2.33 3.90 0.57
CA ALA A 398 1.99 4.65 1.78
C ALA A 398 2.32 3.85 3.05
N MET A 399 2.06 2.55 3.05
CA MET A 399 2.45 1.68 4.15
C MET A 399 3.98 1.67 4.36
N LEU A 400 4.75 1.56 3.27
CA LEU A 400 6.22 1.58 3.34
C LEU A 400 6.73 2.89 3.95
N GLU A 401 6.25 4.03 3.46
CA GLU A 401 6.65 5.34 3.99
C GLU A 401 6.23 5.53 5.46
N TYR A 402 5.09 4.99 5.87
CA TYR A 402 4.67 5.02 7.27
C TYR A 402 5.56 4.12 8.16
N LEU A 403 5.92 2.92 7.69
CA LEU A 403 6.88 2.04 8.36
C LEU A 403 8.29 2.65 8.47
N GLU A 404 8.70 3.48 7.51
CA GLU A 404 9.93 4.27 7.55
C GLU A 404 9.87 5.42 8.59
N GLY A 405 8.71 5.62 9.24
CA GLY A 405 8.50 6.66 10.24
C GLY A 405 8.23 8.05 9.65
N LYS A 406 7.90 8.15 8.36
CA LYS A 406 7.51 9.41 7.73
C LYS A 406 6.11 9.82 8.16
N GLU A 407 5.91 11.11 8.44
CA GLU A 407 4.58 11.67 8.61
C GLU A 407 3.88 11.75 7.25
N LEU A 408 2.79 10.99 7.08
CA LEU A 408 2.05 11.00 5.83
C LEU A 408 1.15 12.24 5.74
N PRO A 409 1.20 13.04 4.64
CA PRO A 409 0.41 14.26 4.50
C PRO A 409 -1.09 14.07 4.72
N GLY A 410 -1.66 12.96 4.21
CA GLY A 410 -3.09 12.67 4.38
C GLY A 410 -3.49 12.32 5.83
N ILE A 411 -2.55 11.85 6.64
CA ILE A 411 -2.75 11.61 8.08
C ILE A 411 -2.58 12.91 8.85
N ALA A 412 -1.49 13.63 8.60
CA ALA A 412 -1.19 14.90 9.26
C ALA A 412 -2.31 15.94 9.06
N ALA A 413 -2.90 16.00 7.88
CA ALA A 413 -3.98 16.91 7.53
C ALA A 413 -5.25 16.72 8.37
N ILE A 414 -5.56 15.48 8.76
CA ILE A 414 -6.71 15.18 9.65
C ILE A 414 -6.36 15.46 11.11
N ARG A 415 -5.13 15.18 11.53
CA ARG A 415 -4.71 15.31 12.94
C ARG A 415 -4.45 16.74 13.38
N LYS A 416 -4.21 17.65 12.43
CA LYS A 416 -4.10 19.08 12.70
C LYS A 416 -5.46 19.66 13.13
#